data_8610a29fbc465379986ea7af033fb403
#
_entry.id   8610a29fbc465379986ea7af033fb403
#
_cell.length_a   1.000
_cell.length_b   1.000
_cell.length_c   1.000
_cell.angle_alpha   90.00
_cell.angle_beta   90.00
_cell.angle_gamma   90.00
#
_symmetry.space_group_name_H-M   'P 1'
#
loop_
_entity.id
_entity.type
_entity.pdbx_description
1 polymer ?
#
loop_
_entity_poly.entity_id
_entity_poly.type
_entity_poly.pdbx_seq_one_letter_code
_entity_poly.pdbx_strand_id
1 'polypeptide(L)'
;MIKVVFFDLDDTIVDTSKLAEMARRNAIENMVRHGLPVDFDTAYHELLELINEYGSNFGRHFDYLLRRLDLPYDPKWVAAGVIAYHNTKFAHLRSVKGARKVLLELKREGLSLGIITDGDPIKQWEKILRLELDDYFDAVFISDFVGVKKPHPKIFKKALRRFNAEPHEALMVGDRLYSDIYGAKNVGMKTVWFKYGKYANRELDYLEYADFTINSLEEVLNIVRRLTSEGEKRSDKEVHAD
;
A
#
# COMPACT_ATOMS: atom_id res chain seq x y z
N MET A 1 -7.10 -21.29 13.47
CA MET A 1 -7.70 -21.06 12.12
C MET A 1 -7.62 -19.57 11.80
N ILE A 2 -7.29 -19.18 10.56
CA ILE A 2 -7.34 -17.76 10.15
C ILE A 2 -8.81 -17.34 9.96
N LYS A 3 -9.17 -16.19 10.51
CA LYS A 3 -10.51 -15.57 10.40
C LYS A 3 -10.51 -14.31 9.56
N VAL A 4 -9.39 -13.56 9.57
CA VAL A 4 -9.27 -12.28 8.87
C VAL A 4 -7.93 -12.15 8.16
N VAL A 5 -7.97 -11.62 6.93
CA VAL A 5 -6.77 -11.25 6.17
C VAL A 5 -6.76 -9.74 6.01
N PHE A 6 -5.69 -9.13 6.48
CA PHE A 6 -5.41 -7.71 6.29
C PHE A 6 -4.42 -7.53 5.15
N PHE A 7 -4.67 -6.54 4.33
CA PHE A 7 -3.78 -6.14 3.25
C PHE A 7 -3.29 -4.70 3.46
N ASP A 8 -2.05 -4.43 3.14
CA ASP A 8 -1.67 -3.08 2.76
C ASP A 8 -2.32 -2.70 1.41
N LEU A 9 -2.39 -1.43 1.09
CA LEU A 9 -3.01 -0.95 -0.13
C LEU A 9 -1.99 -0.70 -1.25
N ASP A 10 -1.03 0.17 -0.98
CA ASP A 10 -0.06 0.65 -1.97
C ASP A 10 1.01 -0.42 -2.24
N ASP A 11 1.22 -0.77 -3.51
CA ASP A 11 2.13 -1.84 -3.97
C ASP A 11 1.80 -3.25 -3.40
N THR A 12 0.62 -3.40 -2.81
CA THR A 12 0.08 -4.70 -2.38
C THR A 12 -1.21 -5.03 -3.14
N ILE A 13 -2.24 -4.18 -3.04
CA ILE A 13 -3.49 -4.32 -3.79
C ILE A 13 -3.51 -3.38 -5.01
N VAL A 14 -2.91 -2.19 -4.88
CA VAL A 14 -2.86 -1.17 -5.93
C VAL A 14 -1.42 -0.95 -6.38
N ASP A 15 -1.16 -1.03 -7.69
CA ASP A 15 0.16 -0.81 -8.32
C ASP A 15 0.49 0.69 -8.34
N THR A 16 1.11 1.20 -7.28
CA THR A 16 1.30 2.65 -7.08
C THR A 16 2.69 3.17 -7.39
N SER A 17 3.74 2.39 -7.18
CA SER A 17 5.13 2.86 -7.37
C SER A 17 5.41 3.25 -8.81
N LYS A 18 5.08 2.39 -9.77
CA LYS A 18 5.24 2.66 -11.21
C LYS A 18 4.34 3.79 -11.68
N LEU A 19 3.10 3.83 -11.16
CA LEU A 19 2.14 4.88 -11.47
C LEU A 19 2.65 6.25 -11.03
N ALA A 20 3.19 6.36 -9.82
CA ALA A 20 3.72 7.62 -9.29
C ALA A 20 4.93 8.11 -10.10
N GLU A 21 5.83 7.21 -10.50
CA GLU A 21 6.95 7.54 -11.35
C GLU A 21 6.49 8.08 -12.71
N MET A 22 5.61 7.35 -13.39
CA MET A 22 5.05 7.75 -14.69
C MET A 22 4.34 9.11 -14.59
N ALA A 23 3.54 9.33 -13.55
CA ALA A 23 2.83 10.59 -13.36
C ALA A 23 3.78 11.77 -13.14
N ARG A 24 4.88 11.58 -12.42
CA ARG A 24 5.92 12.62 -12.23
C ARG A 24 6.65 12.94 -13.51
N ARG A 25 7.03 11.93 -14.29
CA ARG A 25 7.68 12.12 -15.59
C ARG A 25 6.79 12.90 -16.55
N ASN A 26 5.54 12.47 -16.71
CA ASN A 26 4.56 13.15 -17.56
C ASN A 26 4.28 14.58 -17.10
N ALA A 27 4.30 14.84 -15.79
CA ALA A 27 4.14 16.21 -15.26
C ALA A 27 5.28 17.11 -15.71
N ILE A 28 6.54 16.69 -15.55
CA ILE A 28 7.70 17.48 -15.99
C ILE A 28 7.72 17.65 -17.50
N GLU A 29 7.47 16.60 -18.27
CA GLU A 29 7.37 16.69 -19.73
C GLU A 29 6.33 17.72 -20.16
N ASN A 30 5.18 17.76 -19.47
CA ASN A 30 4.14 18.72 -19.80
C ASN A 30 4.51 20.15 -19.38
N MET A 31 5.20 20.35 -18.27
CA MET A 31 5.73 21.65 -17.85
C MET A 31 6.73 22.20 -18.90
N VAL A 32 7.67 21.37 -19.34
CA VAL A 32 8.66 21.71 -20.39
C VAL A 32 7.96 22.06 -21.70
N ARG A 33 7.00 21.24 -22.14
CA ARG A 33 6.19 21.51 -23.34
C ARG A 33 5.48 22.86 -23.29
N HIS A 34 5.10 23.31 -22.10
CA HIS A 34 4.41 24.60 -21.90
C HIS A 34 5.36 25.77 -21.61
N GLY A 35 6.67 25.55 -21.79
CA GLY A 35 7.68 26.61 -21.79
C GLY A 35 8.46 26.75 -20.48
N LEU A 36 8.46 25.75 -19.59
CA LEU A 36 9.41 25.72 -18.48
C LEU A 36 10.85 25.80 -19.04
N PRO A 37 11.65 26.84 -18.70
CA PRO A 37 12.94 27.10 -19.36
C PRO A 37 14.09 26.26 -18.77
N VAL A 38 13.83 24.98 -18.49
CA VAL A 38 14.80 24.01 -17.95
C VAL A 38 14.55 22.67 -18.65
N ASP A 39 15.61 21.91 -18.91
CA ASP A 39 15.49 20.59 -19.50
C ASP A 39 14.80 19.59 -18.57
N PHE A 40 14.30 18.50 -19.17
CA PHE A 40 13.58 17.46 -18.45
C PHE A 40 14.38 16.83 -17.30
N ASP A 41 15.64 16.47 -17.56
CA ASP A 41 16.44 15.69 -16.60
C ASP A 41 16.77 16.52 -15.36
N THR A 42 17.13 17.80 -15.54
CA THR A 42 17.35 18.75 -14.44
C THR A 42 16.07 18.94 -13.62
N ALA A 43 14.95 19.23 -14.27
CA ALA A 43 13.68 19.48 -13.57
C ALA A 43 13.17 18.21 -12.87
N TYR A 44 13.33 17.05 -13.47
CA TYR A 44 12.92 15.78 -12.88
C TYR A 44 13.77 15.39 -11.68
N HIS A 45 15.09 15.58 -11.76
CA HIS A 45 16.01 15.36 -10.63
C HIS A 45 15.61 16.21 -9.42
N GLU A 46 15.44 17.52 -9.61
CA GLU A 46 15.04 18.43 -8.53
C GLU A 46 13.65 18.11 -7.96
N LEU A 47 12.73 17.62 -8.79
CA LEU A 47 11.44 17.14 -8.30
C LEU A 47 11.60 15.91 -7.38
N LEU A 48 12.49 14.97 -7.72
CA LEU A 48 12.75 13.79 -6.86
C LEU A 48 13.37 14.17 -5.53
N GLU A 49 14.29 15.14 -5.51
CA GLU A 49 14.87 15.66 -4.27
C GLU A 49 13.80 16.32 -3.37
N LEU A 50 12.90 17.12 -3.95
CA LEU A 50 11.76 17.68 -3.20
C LEU A 50 10.85 16.62 -2.62
N ILE A 51 10.63 15.52 -3.34
CA ILE A 51 9.82 14.41 -2.85
C ILE A 51 10.50 13.67 -1.70
N ASN A 52 11.82 13.53 -1.74
CA ASN A 52 12.59 12.97 -0.63
C ASN A 52 12.53 13.87 0.60
N GLU A 53 12.59 15.19 0.42
CA GLU A 53 12.59 16.19 1.50
C GLU A 53 11.21 16.36 2.15
N TYR A 54 10.14 16.53 1.34
CA TYR A 54 8.79 16.86 1.83
C TYR A 54 7.83 15.66 1.89
N GLY A 55 8.23 14.52 1.35
CA GLY A 55 7.39 13.34 1.23
C GLY A 55 6.42 13.39 0.04
N SER A 56 5.94 12.23 -0.39
CA SER A 56 5.09 12.10 -1.59
C SER A 56 3.69 12.70 -1.45
N ASN A 57 3.24 12.99 -0.24
CA ASN A 57 1.92 13.57 0.03
C ASN A 57 1.91 15.11 0.06
N PHE A 58 3.07 15.76 -0.01
CA PHE A 58 3.16 17.21 -0.07
C PHE A 58 2.46 17.76 -1.32
N GLY A 59 1.49 18.66 -1.15
CA GLY A 59 0.61 19.10 -2.24
C GLY A 59 1.19 20.19 -3.15
N ARG A 60 2.41 20.72 -2.87
CA ARG A 60 2.98 21.88 -3.54
C ARG A 60 4.34 21.62 -4.20
N HIS A 61 4.59 20.38 -4.63
CA HIS A 61 5.87 20.01 -5.24
C HIS A 61 6.23 20.88 -6.45
N PHE A 62 5.28 21.18 -7.34
CA PHE A 62 5.56 21.97 -8.55
C PHE A 62 5.79 23.45 -8.25
N ASP A 63 5.14 24.00 -7.21
CA ASP A 63 5.43 25.37 -6.74
C ASP A 63 6.86 25.47 -6.19
N TYR A 64 7.26 24.47 -5.39
CA TYR A 64 8.59 24.42 -4.78
C TYR A 64 9.68 24.08 -5.81
N LEU A 65 9.33 23.34 -6.86
CA LEU A 65 10.22 23.06 -7.98
C LEU A 65 10.68 24.36 -8.66
N LEU A 66 9.75 25.29 -8.96
CA LEU A 66 10.10 26.57 -9.56
C LEU A 66 11.06 27.36 -8.67
N ARG A 67 10.82 27.39 -7.35
CA ARG A 67 11.72 28.07 -6.40
C ARG A 67 13.11 27.44 -6.36
N ARG A 68 13.19 26.12 -6.39
CA ARG A 68 14.45 25.38 -6.35
C ARG A 68 15.28 25.55 -7.61
N LEU A 69 14.63 25.80 -8.73
CA LEU A 69 15.22 26.11 -10.02
C LEU A 69 15.53 27.62 -10.20
N ASP A 70 15.36 28.45 -9.14
CA ASP A 70 15.50 29.90 -9.19
C ASP A 70 14.66 30.58 -10.29
N LEU A 71 13.48 30.02 -10.59
CA LEU A 71 12.55 30.53 -11.58
C LEU A 71 11.45 31.38 -10.92
N PRO A 72 10.94 32.37 -11.63
CA PRO A 72 9.77 33.13 -11.19
C PRO A 72 8.55 32.15 -11.08
N TYR A 73 7.66 32.45 -10.14
CA TYR A 73 6.41 31.73 -10.06
C TYR A 73 5.55 31.94 -11.30
N ASP A 74 5.29 30.88 -12.05
CA ASP A 74 4.37 30.90 -13.18
C ASP A 74 3.26 29.85 -12.97
N PRO A 75 2.01 30.30 -12.74
CA PRO A 75 0.89 29.38 -12.51
C PRO A 75 0.57 28.50 -13.72
N LYS A 76 0.95 28.90 -14.94
CA LYS A 76 0.78 28.10 -16.16
C LYS A 76 1.63 26.82 -16.09
N TRP A 77 2.89 26.93 -15.69
CA TRP A 77 3.77 25.75 -15.57
C TRP A 77 3.30 24.82 -14.45
N VAL A 78 2.93 25.39 -13.30
CA VAL A 78 2.38 24.59 -12.18
C VAL A 78 1.11 23.87 -12.62
N ALA A 79 0.17 24.56 -13.27
CA ALA A 79 -1.07 23.96 -13.77
C ALA A 79 -0.80 22.85 -14.81
N ALA A 80 0.17 23.05 -15.72
CA ALA A 80 0.58 22.03 -16.68
C ALA A 80 1.07 20.76 -15.99
N GLY A 81 1.91 20.88 -14.96
CA GLY A 81 2.39 19.77 -14.15
C GLY A 81 1.25 19.06 -13.41
N VAL A 82 0.39 19.80 -12.73
CA VAL A 82 -0.76 19.27 -11.97
C VAL A 82 -1.72 18.49 -12.88
N ILE A 83 -2.09 19.07 -14.02
CA ILE A 83 -3.00 18.42 -14.99
C ILE A 83 -2.41 17.09 -15.47
N ALA A 84 -1.18 17.08 -15.94
CA ALA A 84 -0.55 15.86 -16.45
C ALA A 84 -0.37 14.79 -15.37
N TYR A 85 0.00 15.20 -14.15
CA TYR A 85 0.12 14.31 -13.01
C TYR A 85 -1.21 13.60 -12.70
N HIS A 86 -2.29 14.36 -12.56
CA HIS A 86 -3.59 13.78 -12.24
C HIS A 86 -4.16 12.95 -13.39
N ASN A 87 -4.07 13.41 -14.64
CA ASN A 87 -4.53 12.68 -15.79
C ASN A 87 -3.81 11.33 -15.92
N THR A 88 -2.50 11.30 -15.69
CA THR A 88 -1.74 10.03 -15.70
C THR A 88 -2.21 9.10 -14.60
N LYS A 89 -2.40 9.61 -13.38
CA LYS A 89 -2.91 8.80 -12.28
C LYS A 89 -4.29 8.21 -12.58
N PHE A 90 -5.18 9.00 -13.17
CA PHE A 90 -6.53 8.53 -13.51
C PHE A 90 -6.52 7.48 -14.62
N ALA A 91 -5.74 7.71 -15.67
CA ALA A 91 -5.69 6.82 -16.82
C ALA A 91 -5.00 5.47 -16.53
N HIS A 92 -4.08 5.44 -15.58
CA HIS A 92 -3.21 4.28 -15.34
C HIS A 92 -3.33 3.65 -13.95
N LEU A 93 -4.26 4.12 -13.11
CA LEU A 93 -4.54 3.48 -11.82
C LEU A 93 -5.08 2.07 -12.06
N ARG A 94 -4.45 1.06 -11.45
CA ARG A 94 -4.83 -0.34 -11.59
C ARG A 94 -4.52 -1.13 -10.34
N SER A 95 -5.25 -2.23 -10.17
CA SER A 95 -4.91 -3.23 -9.15
C SER A 95 -3.65 -4.01 -9.54
N VAL A 96 -2.91 -4.47 -8.56
CA VAL A 96 -1.87 -5.47 -8.75
C VAL A 96 -2.47 -6.71 -9.42
N LYS A 97 -1.68 -7.36 -10.30
CA LYS A 97 -2.13 -8.57 -10.99
C LYS A 97 -2.59 -9.64 -9.98
N GLY A 98 -3.76 -10.18 -10.20
CA GLY A 98 -4.36 -11.22 -9.34
C GLY A 98 -5.11 -10.68 -8.12
N ALA A 99 -4.99 -9.40 -7.75
CA ALA A 99 -5.60 -8.87 -6.52
C ALA A 99 -7.10 -9.13 -6.44
N ARG A 100 -7.88 -8.75 -7.45
CA ARG A 100 -9.34 -8.98 -7.46
C ARG A 100 -9.72 -10.46 -7.31
N LYS A 101 -8.98 -11.36 -7.97
CA LYS A 101 -9.19 -12.80 -7.86
C LYS A 101 -8.94 -13.28 -6.44
N VAL A 102 -7.84 -12.86 -5.84
CA VAL A 102 -7.49 -13.23 -4.46
C VAL A 102 -8.55 -12.74 -3.47
N LEU A 103 -8.95 -11.47 -3.55
CA LEU A 103 -9.98 -10.92 -2.67
C LEU A 103 -11.31 -11.67 -2.80
N LEU A 104 -11.75 -11.95 -4.03
CA LEU A 104 -12.97 -12.68 -4.29
C LEU A 104 -12.93 -14.12 -3.73
N GLU A 105 -11.84 -14.85 -3.95
CA GLU A 105 -11.70 -16.23 -3.45
C GLU A 105 -11.66 -16.28 -1.91
N LEU A 106 -10.93 -15.36 -1.26
CA LEU A 106 -10.91 -15.27 0.20
C LEU A 106 -12.30 -14.97 0.78
N LYS A 107 -13.07 -14.08 0.15
CA LYS A 107 -14.46 -13.81 0.55
C LYS A 107 -15.35 -15.06 0.35
N ARG A 108 -15.19 -15.80 -0.73
CA ARG A 108 -15.91 -17.06 -0.98
C ARG A 108 -15.58 -18.15 0.04
N GLU A 109 -14.36 -18.14 0.56
CA GLU A 109 -13.91 -19.03 1.65
C GLU A 109 -14.42 -18.57 3.04
N GLY A 110 -15.23 -17.50 3.11
CA GLY A 110 -15.85 -17.00 4.34
C GLY A 110 -14.94 -16.14 5.21
N LEU A 111 -13.80 -15.70 4.68
CA LEU A 111 -12.86 -14.86 5.44
C LEU A 111 -13.29 -13.40 5.44
N SER A 112 -13.09 -12.74 6.57
CA SER A 112 -13.17 -11.28 6.65
C SER A 112 -11.93 -10.64 6.05
N LEU A 113 -12.10 -9.51 5.34
CA LEU A 113 -11.00 -8.79 4.74
C LEU A 113 -10.92 -7.36 5.26
N GLY A 114 -9.69 -6.88 5.52
CA GLY A 114 -9.45 -5.50 5.94
C GLY A 114 -8.25 -4.88 5.24
N ILE A 115 -8.22 -3.55 5.19
CA ILE A 115 -7.05 -2.78 4.76
C ILE A 115 -6.42 -2.12 5.98
N ILE A 116 -5.08 -2.16 6.07
CA ILE A 116 -4.28 -1.36 7.01
C ILE A 116 -3.24 -0.61 6.19
N THR A 117 -3.43 0.69 5.97
CA THR A 117 -2.60 1.48 5.07
C THR A 117 -2.17 2.81 5.67
N ASP A 118 -1.01 3.31 5.25
CA ASP A 118 -0.53 4.63 5.63
C ASP A 118 -0.91 5.67 4.58
N GLY A 119 -1.28 6.87 5.03
CA GLY A 119 -1.51 8.02 4.17
C GLY A 119 -2.78 8.81 4.48
N ASP A 120 -3.06 9.76 3.61
CA ASP A 120 -4.23 10.63 3.66
C ASP A 120 -5.53 9.84 3.38
N PRO A 121 -6.57 9.96 4.22
CA PRO A 121 -7.79 9.19 4.08
C PRO A 121 -8.49 9.37 2.75
N ILE A 122 -8.57 10.60 2.24
CA ILE A 122 -9.25 10.88 0.97
C ILE A 122 -8.51 10.23 -0.19
N LYS A 123 -7.17 10.34 -0.21
CA LYS A 123 -6.34 9.74 -1.26
C LYS A 123 -6.40 8.21 -1.27
N GLN A 124 -6.47 7.57 -0.09
CA GLN A 124 -6.58 6.11 0.00
C GLN A 124 -7.96 5.63 -0.45
N TRP A 125 -9.02 6.28 0.03
CA TRP A 125 -10.38 5.97 -0.41
C TRP A 125 -10.60 6.24 -1.90
N GLU A 126 -10.01 7.29 -2.47
CA GLU A 126 -10.06 7.57 -3.90
C GLU A 126 -9.53 6.39 -4.74
N LYS A 127 -8.44 5.74 -4.33
CA LYS A 127 -7.89 4.56 -5.01
C LYS A 127 -8.86 3.37 -4.92
N ILE A 128 -9.39 3.12 -3.71
CA ILE A 128 -10.31 2.01 -3.44
C ILE A 128 -11.57 2.15 -4.29
N LEU A 129 -12.20 3.33 -4.26
CA LEU A 129 -13.44 3.60 -5.00
C LEU A 129 -13.24 3.60 -6.52
N ARG A 130 -12.16 4.21 -7.03
CA ARG A 130 -11.87 4.22 -8.47
C ARG A 130 -11.62 2.82 -9.03
N LEU A 131 -11.12 1.92 -8.21
CA LEU A 131 -10.89 0.54 -8.59
C LEU A 131 -12.06 -0.37 -8.20
N GLU A 132 -13.17 0.16 -7.68
CA GLU A 132 -14.34 -0.63 -7.26
C GLU A 132 -13.92 -1.79 -6.35
N LEU A 133 -13.12 -1.48 -5.34
CA LEU A 133 -12.58 -2.46 -4.39
C LEU A 133 -13.27 -2.40 -3.02
N ASP A 134 -14.11 -1.41 -2.79
CA ASP A 134 -14.78 -1.14 -1.51
C ASP A 134 -15.65 -2.30 -1.03
N ASP A 135 -16.35 -2.97 -1.93
CA ASP A 135 -17.22 -4.12 -1.62
C ASP A 135 -16.45 -5.38 -1.13
N TYR A 136 -15.14 -5.44 -1.37
CA TYR A 136 -14.36 -6.58 -0.89
C TYR A 136 -13.96 -6.46 0.58
N PHE A 137 -13.89 -5.25 1.14
CA PHE A 137 -13.32 -5.01 2.45
C PHE A 137 -14.38 -4.68 3.49
N ASP A 138 -14.37 -5.42 4.59
CA ASP A 138 -15.27 -5.23 5.73
C ASP A 138 -14.86 -4.05 6.61
N ALA A 139 -13.59 -3.60 6.53
CA ALA A 139 -13.08 -2.39 7.18
C ALA A 139 -11.77 -1.88 6.58
N VAL A 140 -11.54 -0.55 6.67
CA VAL A 140 -10.32 0.12 6.19
C VAL A 140 -9.74 0.97 7.32
N PHE A 141 -8.46 0.76 7.63
CA PHE A 141 -7.71 1.49 8.66
C PHE A 141 -6.62 2.32 7.99
N ILE A 142 -6.76 3.64 8.05
CA ILE A 142 -5.84 4.58 7.40
C ILE A 142 -5.11 5.36 8.50
N SER A 143 -3.77 5.45 8.40
CA SER A 143 -2.91 5.98 9.44
C SER A 143 -3.30 7.37 9.91
N ASP A 144 -3.54 8.29 8.99
CA ASP A 144 -3.82 9.69 9.34
C ASP A 144 -5.21 9.87 9.99
N PHE A 145 -6.15 8.94 9.71
CA PHE A 145 -7.44 8.87 10.42
C PHE A 145 -7.33 8.16 11.77
N VAL A 146 -6.43 7.17 11.91
CA VAL A 146 -6.18 6.47 13.18
C VAL A 146 -5.30 7.29 14.12
N GLY A 147 -4.50 8.21 13.57
CA GLY A 147 -3.57 9.08 14.29
C GLY A 147 -2.18 8.49 14.52
N VAL A 148 -1.87 7.32 13.92
CA VAL A 148 -0.54 6.68 13.99
C VAL A 148 -0.27 5.89 12.71
N LYS A 149 1.00 5.88 12.26
CA LYS A 149 1.46 5.12 11.09
C LYS A 149 1.97 3.73 11.49
N LYS A 150 1.95 2.80 10.56
CA LYS A 150 2.68 1.54 10.66
C LYS A 150 4.20 1.82 10.80
N PRO A 151 4.96 1.11 11.65
CA PRO A 151 4.62 -0.12 12.36
C PRO A 151 4.02 0.08 13.76
N HIS A 152 3.49 1.25 14.10
CA HIS A 152 2.97 1.48 15.45
C HIS A 152 1.84 0.48 15.81
N PRO A 153 1.91 -0.24 16.96
CA PRO A 153 1.00 -1.35 17.29
C PRO A 153 -0.47 -0.95 17.41
N LYS A 154 -0.76 0.31 17.67
CA LYS A 154 -2.14 0.82 17.86
C LYS A 154 -3.03 0.58 16.63
N ILE A 155 -2.48 0.75 15.40
CA ILE A 155 -3.29 0.57 14.18
C ILE A 155 -3.67 -0.90 13.98
N PHE A 156 -2.74 -1.83 14.19
CA PHE A 156 -2.99 -3.27 14.10
C PHE A 156 -3.96 -3.74 15.20
N LYS A 157 -3.75 -3.32 16.46
CA LYS A 157 -4.65 -3.65 17.57
C LYS A 157 -6.06 -3.10 17.37
N LYS A 158 -6.21 -1.92 16.75
CA LYS A 158 -7.51 -1.36 16.38
C LYS A 158 -8.20 -2.21 15.31
N ALA A 159 -7.42 -2.68 14.33
CA ALA A 159 -7.91 -3.57 13.28
C ALA A 159 -8.37 -4.93 13.86
N LEU A 160 -7.55 -5.59 14.66
CA LEU A 160 -7.92 -6.85 15.34
C LEU A 160 -9.22 -6.73 16.14
N ARG A 161 -9.34 -5.67 16.96
CA ARG A 161 -10.57 -5.43 17.76
C ARG A 161 -11.81 -5.24 16.89
N ARG A 162 -11.72 -4.58 15.75
CA ARG A 162 -12.87 -4.38 14.85
C ARG A 162 -13.44 -5.69 14.33
N PHE A 163 -12.59 -6.69 14.15
CA PHE A 163 -12.97 -8.02 13.65
C PHE A 163 -13.16 -9.05 14.78
N ASN A 164 -13.04 -8.64 16.04
CA ASN A 164 -13.05 -9.56 17.19
C ASN A 164 -12.12 -10.76 16.98
N ALA A 165 -10.93 -10.51 16.45
CA ALA A 165 -9.95 -11.54 16.11
C ALA A 165 -8.76 -11.49 17.06
N GLU A 166 -8.35 -12.70 17.52
CA GLU A 166 -7.08 -12.86 18.21
C GLU A 166 -5.92 -12.70 17.21
N PRO A 167 -4.74 -12.23 17.65
CA PRO A 167 -3.61 -11.99 16.74
C PRO A 167 -3.25 -13.18 15.87
N HIS A 168 -3.26 -14.40 16.42
CA HIS A 168 -2.91 -15.62 15.69
C HIS A 168 -3.98 -16.07 14.66
N GLU A 169 -5.18 -15.48 14.70
CA GLU A 169 -6.29 -15.69 13.76
C GLU A 169 -6.26 -14.70 12.59
N ALA A 170 -5.29 -13.78 12.60
CA ALA A 170 -5.13 -12.74 11.60
C ALA A 170 -3.85 -12.90 10.79
N LEU A 171 -3.95 -12.64 9.48
CA LEU A 171 -2.84 -12.61 8.54
C LEU A 171 -2.66 -11.20 8.00
N MET A 172 -1.45 -10.65 8.05
CA MET A 172 -1.09 -9.40 7.38
C MET A 172 -0.30 -9.68 6.11
N VAL A 173 -0.75 -9.12 5.00
CA VAL A 173 -0.08 -9.19 3.69
C VAL A 173 0.35 -7.77 3.30
N GLY A 174 1.63 -7.56 3.04
CA GLY A 174 2.16 -6.26 2.66
C GLY A 174 3.50 -6.34 1.95
N ASP A 175 3.89 -5.25 1.26
CA ASP A 175 5.14 -5.17 0.50
C ASP A 175 6.32 -4.63 1.34
N ARG A 176 6.05 -4.00 2.48
CA ARG A 176 7.08 -3.36 3.31
C ARG A 176 7.41 -4.19 4.55
N LEU A 177 8.66 -4.66 4.61
CA LEU A 177 9.14 -5.47 5.73
C LEU A 177 9.08 -4.74 7.06
N TYR A 178 9.45 -3.46 7.12
CA TYR A 178 9.41 -2.69 8.36
C TYR A 178 7.99 -2.32 8.79
N SER A 179 7.23 -1.67 7.92
CA SER A 179 5.93 -1.12 8.34
C SER A 179 4.86 -2.19 8.50
N ASP A 180 4.75 -3.13 7.55
CA ASP A 180 3.67 -4.10 7.50
C ASP A 180 4.03 -5.36 8.29
N ILE A 181 5.17 -5.98 7.95
CA ILE A 181 5.55 -7.29 8.41
C ILE A 181 6.02 -7.24 9.87
N TYR A 182 7.04 -6.42 10.15
CA TYR A 182 7.51 -6.22 11.52
C TYR A 182 6.40 -5.65 12.42
N GLY A 183 5.63 -4.65 11.92
CA GLY A 183 4.54 -4.07 12.68
C GLY A 183 3.44 -5.06 13.08
N ALA A 184 3.02 -5.91 12.15
CA ALA A 184 2.02 -6.96 12.39
C ALA A 184 2.58 -8.08 13.29
N LYS A 185 3.83 -8.50 13.07
CA LYS A 185 4.48 -9.53 13.86
C LYS A 185 4.59 -9.15 15.32
N ASN A 186 4.91 -7.90 15.62
CA ASN A 186 5.03 -7.37 16.99
C ASN A 186 3.71 -7.38 17.78
N VAL A 187 2.58 -7.52 17.13
CA VAL A 187 1.28 -7.72 17.80
C VAL A 187 0.82 -9.17 17.76
N GLY A 188 1.63 -10.10 17.24
CA GLY A 188 1.36 -11.53 17.23
C GLY A 188 0.59 -12.04 16.00
N MET A 189 0.40 -11.23 14.97
CA MET A 189 -0.23 -11.65 13.72
C MET A 189 0.70 -12.57 12.90
N LYS A 190 0.12 -13.41 12.05
CA LYS A 190 0.84 -14.05 10.96
C LYS A 190 1.14 -13.05 9.86
N THR A 191 2.26 -13.25 9.14
CA THR A 191 2.75 -12.26 8.19
C THR A 191 3.14 -12.89 6.85
N VAL A 192 2.79 -12.21 5.77
CA VAL A 192 3.17 -12.55 4.40
C VAL A 192 3.82 -11.33 3.76
N TRP A 193 5.11 -11.43 3.48
CA TRP A 193 5.80 -10.41 2.70
C TRP A 193 5.58 -10.63 1.21
N PHE A 194 4.94 -9.67 0.57
CA PHE A 194 4.80 -9.63 -0.87
C PHE A 194 5.97 -8.87 -1.49
N LYS A 195 6.89 -9.60 -2.11
CA LYS A 195 8.10 -9.05 -2.74
C LYS A 195 7.74 -8.31 -4.03
N TYR A 196 7.20 -7.09 -3.89
CA TYR A 196 6.69 -6.28 -4.99
C TYR A 196 7.11 -4.81 -4.86
N GLY A 197 6.94 -4.03 -5.95
CA GLY A 197 7.14 -2.59 -5.97
C GLY A 197 8.57 -2.16 -5.66
N LYS A 198 8.70 -0.94 -5.20
CA LYS A 198 10.02 -0.32 -4.91
C LYS A 198 10.73 -0.88 -3.66
N TYR A 199 9.99 -1.60 -2.81
CA TYR A 199 10.55 -2.18 -1.58
C TYR A 199 10.95 -3.65 -1.71
N ALA A 200 10.78 -4.27 -2.88
CA ALA A 200 11.09 -5.68 -3.13
C ALA A 200 12.51 -6.13 -2.76
N ASN A 201 13.47 -5.20 -2.67
CA ASN A 201 14.86 -5.48 -2.29
C ASN A 201 15.36 -4.51 -1.21
N ARG A 202 14.46 -3.96 -0.39
CA ARG A 202 14.77 -3.02 0.69
C ARG A 202 14.31 -3.59 2.04
N GLU A 203 14.82 -3.00 3.12
CA GLU A 203 14.42 -3.33 4.51
C GLU A 203 14.70 -4.81 4.89
N LEU A 204 15.68 -5.48 4.22
CA LEU A 204 15.97 -6.91 4.37
C LEU A 204 16.37 -7.32 5.79
N ASP A 205 16.80 -6.40 6.64
CA ASP A 205 17.08 -6.62 8.06
C ASP A 205 15.82 -7.05 8.85
N TYR A 206 14.63 -6.82 8.29
CA TYR A 206 13.35 -7.22 8.87
C TYR A 206 12.77 -8.49 8.24
N LEU A 207 13.52 -9.19 7.38
CA LEU A 207 13.04 -10.41 6.70
C LEU A 207 12.67 -11.54 7.67
N GLU A 208 13.35 -11.65 8.79
CA GLU A 208 13.09 -12.66 9.82
C GLU A 208 11.67 -12.58 10.43
N TYR A 209 11.00 -11.44 10.32
CA TYR A 209 9.63 -11.25 10.81
C TYR A 209 8.56 -11.75 9.83
N ALA A 210 8.93 -12.14 8.61
CA ALA A 210 8.01 -12.70 7.63
C ALA A 210 7.83 -14.21 7.86
N ASP A 211 6.61 -14.65 8.18
CA ASP A 211 6.30 -16.10 8.23
C ASP A 211 6.32 -16.71 6.83
N PHE A 212 5.95 -15.93 5.81
CA PHE A 212 5.95 -16.33 4.41
C PHE A 212 6.44 -15.20 3.51
N THR A 213 7.06 -15.55 2.38
CA THR A 213 7.45 -14.62 1.31
C THR A 213 6.82 -15.10 0.01
N ILE A 214 6.21 -14.17 -0.72
CA ILE A 214 5.55 -14.45 -2.00
C ILE A 214 6.04 -13.49 -3.09
N ASN A 215 5.99 -13.94 -4.34
CA ASN A 215 6.26 -13.14 -5.54
C ASN A 215 4.98 -12.87 -6.36
N SER A 216 3.92 -13.61 -6.09
CA SER A 216 2.60 -13.41 -6.67
C SER A 216 1.55 -13.34 -5.56
N LEU A 217 0.62 -12.39 -5.68
CA LEU A 217 -0.45 -12.22 -4.68
C LEU A 217 -1.36 -13.48 -4.59
N GLU A 218 -1.48 -14.23 -5.68
CA GLU A 218 -2.27 -15.47 -5.72
C GLU A 218 -1.76 -16.57 -4.78
N GLU A 219 -0.47 -16.52 -4.40
CA GLU A 219 0.10 -17.46 -3.43
C GLU A 219 -0.51 -17.33 -2.03
N VAL A 220 -1.11 -16.17 -1.71
CA VAL A 220 -1.85 -15.95 -0.44
C VAL A 220 -2.94 -17.00 -0.24
N LEU A 221 -3.64 -17.41 -1.32
CA LEU A 221 -4.70 -18.41 -1.24
C LEU A 221 -4.19 -19.74 -0.68
N ASN A 222 -3.05 -20.21 -1.16
CA ASN A 222 -2.45 -21.45 -0.69
C ASN A 222 -1.98 -21.36 0.77
N ILE A 223 -1.43 -20.20 1.16
CA ILE A 223 -0.99 -19.95 2.54
C ILE A 223 -2.19 -19.99 3.49
N VAL A 224 -3.28 -19.28 3.14
CA VAL A 224 -4.49 -19.23 3.96
C VAL A 224 -5.09 -20.62 4.13
N ARG A 225 -5.26 -21.38 3.04
CA ARG A 225 -5.80 -22.76 3.08
C ARG A 225 -4.95 -23.68 3.96
N ARG A 226 -3.61 -23.58 3.84
CA ARG A 226 -2.69 -24.34 4.69
C ARG A 226 -2.87 -23.98 6.16
N LEU A 227 -2.87 -22.69 6.52
CA LEU A 227 -3.00 -22.24 7.91
C LEU A 227 -4.36 -22.60 8.51
N THR A 228 -5.41 -22.66 7.70
CA THR A 228 -6.74 -23.08 8.12
C THR A 228 -6.77 -24.58 8.43
N SER A 229 -6.25 -25.41 7.52
CA SER A 229 -6.21 -26.87 7.73
C SER A 229 -5.31 -27.31 8.90
N GLU A 230 -4.21 -26.59 9.16
CA GLU A 230 -3.35 -26.84 10.33
C GLU A 230 -4.06 -26.46 11.64
N GLY A 231 -4.91 -25.42 11.63
CA GLY A 231 -5.72 -25.01 12.78
C GLY A 231 -6.80 -26.03 13.14
N GLU A 232 -7.49 -26.62 12.15
CA GLU A 232 -8.49 -27.67 12.35
C GLU A 232 -7.90 -28.90 13.01
N LYS A 233 -6.77 -29.41 12.52
CA LYS A 233 -6.07 -30.57 13.07
C LYS A 233 -5.58 -30.38 14.50
N ARG A 234 -5.32 -29.15 14.96
CA ARG A 234 -4.97 -28.87 16.36
C ARG A 234 -6.20 -28.90 17.26
N SER A 235 -7.29 -28.28 16.81
CA SER A 235 -8.57 -28.26 17.54
C SER A 235 -9.10 -29.69 17.79
N ASP A 236 -9.05 -30.58 16.77
CA ASP A 236 -9.49 -31.98 16.89
C ASP A 236 -8.65 -32.78 17.85
N LYS A 237 -7.35 -32.50 17.99
CA LYS A 237 -6.46 -33.18 18.93
C LYS A 237 -6.67 -32.75 20.38
N GLU A 238 -7.05 -31.48 20.61
CA GLU A 238 -7.37 -30.97 21.96
C GLU A 238 -8.72 -31.49 22.45
N VAL A 239 -9.70 -31.70 21.56
CA VAL A 239 -11.03 -32.27 21.90
C VAL A 239 -10.97 -33.77 22.21
N HIS A 240 -9.95 -34.50 21.73
CA HIS A 240 -9.79 -35.93 21.96
C HIS A 240 -8.75 -36.26 23.04
N ALA A 241 -8.21 -35.27 23.75
CA ALA A 241 -7.23 -35.43 24.83
C ALA A 241 -7.84 -35.27 26.25
N ASP A 242 -9.14 -34.95 26.34
CA ASP A 242 -9.96 -34.94 27.56
C ASP A 242 -10.87 -36.19 27.57
#